data_96b11ad4b07562bb632754f6f3156ba7
#
_entry.id   96b11ad4b07562bb632754f6f3156ba7
#
_cell.length_a   1.000
_cell.length_b   1.000
_cell.length_c   1.000
_cell.angle_alpha   90.00
_cell.angle_beta   90.00
_cell.angle_gamma   90.00
#
_symmetry.space_group_name_H-M   'P 1'
#
loop_
_entity.id
_entity.type
_entity.pdbx_description
1 polymer ?
#
loop_
_entity_poly.entity_id
_entity_poly.type
_entity_poly.pdbx_seq_one_letter_code
_entity_poly.pdbx_strand_id
1 'polypeptide(L)'
;MLFCELNHSKCKTYLVACENSRRAALVDPVRERIDRYLSLLAYKGLQLDYVIDTHTHADHRTACFDLKELLGVPLMMHRQAPAPKVDLHMEDGESLMVGKLAMKVLYTPGHTPDSISLLFDGRVLTGDNLLIRGTGRTDFAGGDPGAQYDSITEKLFALPDETLVFPAHDYRGNTHSSIGEEKRLNPRLVGKTREEYIEIMNNLKLALPDKIQEVLQPNQTALDDDRISFPSLAQLNQVHQLTPHELQALLLTPAPPLLLDVREEEEFHGELGHIPNSRLIPLKQLSARAVELEGWKDKPVVAICRAGVRSATAAAILIGLGFTQVSNLKGGMLDWKDGDYPIDR
;
A
#
# COMPACT_ATOMS: atom_id res chain seq x y z
N MET A 1 6.78 -5.95 -18.30
CA MET A 1 6.10 -5.17 -17.27
C MET A 1 5.71 -6.10 -16.12
N LEU A 2 5.90 -5.70 -14.87
CA LEU A 2 5.36 -6.39 -13.70
C LEU A 2 4.09 -5.65 -13.24
N PHE A 3 3.02 -6.40 -13.04
CA PHE A 3 1.76 -5.92 -12.49
C PHE A 3 1.30 -6.88 -11.39
N CYS A 4 1.02 -6.35 -10.19
CA CYS A 4 0.61 -7.15 -9.05
C CYS A 4 -0.54 -6.49 -8.30
N GLU A 5 -1.59 -7.26 -8.02
CA GLU A 5 -2.56 -6.95 -6.98
C GLU A 5 -1.99 -7.39 -5.63
N LEU A 6 -1.90 -6.49 -4.66
CA LEU A 6 -1.17 -6.73 -3.40
C LEU A 6 -2.06 -7.09 -2.22
N ASN A 7 -3.32 -6.70 -2.24
CA ASN A 7 -4.28 -6.97 -1.17
C ASN A 7 -5.42 -7.82 -1.73
N HIS A 8 -5.62 -9.01 -1.16
CA HIS A 8 -6.68 -9.94 -1.56
C HIS A 8 -8.00 -9.74 -0.81
N SER A 9 -8.12 -8.67 -0.03
CA SER A 9 -9.33 -8.29 0.70
C SER A 9 -10.07 -7.16 -0.01
N LYS A 10 -11.04 -6.56 0.66
CA LYS A 10 -11.95 -5.55 0.10
C LYS A 10 -11.21 -4.41 -0.63
N CYS A 11 -10.15 -3.85 -0.02
CA CYS A 11 -9.39 -2.75 -0.62
C CYS A 11 -8.19 -3.31 -1.41
N LYS A 12 -8.10 -3.01 -2.68
CA LYS A 12 -7.05 -3.48 -3.58
C LYS A 12 -5.99 -2.39 -3.78
N THR A 13 -4.73 -2.79 -3.65
CA THR A 13 -3.57 -1.97 -3.98
C THR A 13 -2.87 -2.57 -5.19
N TYR A 14 -2.38 -1.76 -6.10
CA TYR A 14 -1.70 -2.22 -7.30
C TYR A 14 -0.26 -1.73 -7.36
N LEU A 15 0.66 -2.65 -7.65
CA LEU A 15 2.04 -2.35 -8.02
C LEU A 15 2.17 -2.48 -9.53
N VAL A 16 2.56 -1.39 -10.18
CA VAL A 16 2.85 -1.32 -11.60
C VAL A 16 4.32 -1.01 -11.79
N ALA A 17 5.09 -1.86 -12.46
CA ALA A 17 6.53 -1.66 -12.60
C ALA A 17 7.07 -1.96 -13.99
N CYS A 18 8.03 -1.15 -14.39
CA CYS A 18 8.87 -1.37 -15.57
C CYS A 18 10.08 -2.21 -15.17
N GLU A 19 10.09 -3.51 -15.52
CA GLU A 19 11.15 -4.44 -15.14
C GLU A 19 12.53 -4.03 -15.64
N ASN A 20 12.59 -3.47 -16.87
CA ASN A 20 13.86 -3.06 -17.48
C ASN A 20 14.54 -1.90 -16.74
N SER A 21 13.77 -0.94 -16.23
CA SER A 21 14.28 0.22 -15.51
C SER A 21 14.24 0.08 -14.00
N ARG A 22 13.61 -1.00 -13.48
CA ARG A 22 13.36 -1.21 -12.05
C ARG A 22 12.56 -0.09 -11.39
N ARG A 23 11.79 0.68 -12.18
CA ARG A 23 10.94 1.78 -11.70
C ARG A 23 9.51 1.29 -11.53
N ALA A 24 8.83 1.80 -10.51
CA ALA A 24 7.49 1.35 -10.16
C ALA A 24 6.60 2.50 -9.69
N ALA A 25 5.29 2.30 -9.76
CA ALA A 25 4.27 3.09 -9.07
C ALA A 25 3.44 2.18 -8.17
N LEU A 26 3.03 2.69 -7.03
CA LEU A 26 2.11 2.03 -6.11
C LEU A 26 0.81 2.82 -6.11
N VAL A 27 -0.32 2.15 -6.40
CA VAL A 27 -1.64 2.77 -6.57
C VAL A 27 -2.58 2.27 -5.46
N ASP A 28 -3.28 3.20 -4.82
CA ASP A 28 -4.23 2.99 -3.71
C ASP A 28 -3.64 2.16 -2.54
N PRO A 29 -2.49 2.57 -1.98
CA PRO A 29 -1.87 1.81 -0.92
C PRO A 29 -2.57 2.01 0.42
N VAL A 30 -2.85 0.91 1.12
CA VAL A 30 -3.47 0.88 2.45
C VAL A 30 -2.41 1.03 3.53
N ARG A 31 -2.61 1.94 4.50
CA ARG A 31 -1.62 2.31 5.52
C ARG A 31 -1.16 1.11 6.36
N GLU A 32 -2.07 0.24 6.77
CA GLU A 32 -1.78 -0.93 7.58
C GLU A 32 -0.94 -2.00 6.86
N ARG A 33 -0.60 -1.77 5.57
CA ARG A 33 0.17 -2.69 4.73
C ARG A 33 1.52 -2.13 4.25
N ILE A 34 1.96 -0.99 4.76
CA ILE A 34 3.22 -0.32 4.34
C ILE A 34 4.40 -1.29 4.39
N ASP A 35 4.55 -2.05 5.47
CA ASP A 35 5.61 -3.04 5.64
C ASP A 35 5.64 -4.07 4.50
N ARG A 36 4.47 -4.52 4.05
CA ARG A 36 4.35 -5.45 2.92
C ARG A 36 4.80 -4.82 1.60
N TYR A 37 4.44 -3.55 1.38
CA TYR A 37 4.86 -2.84 0.16
C TYR A 37 6.37 -2.63 0.12
N LEU A 38 6.97 -2.17 1.22
CA LEU A 38 8.41 -2.01 1.35
C LEU A 38 9.15 -3.34 1.17
N SER A 39 8.64 -4.43 1.78
CA SER A 39 9.19 -5.78 1.62
C SER A 39 9.22 -6.21 0.15
N LEU A 40 8.11 -6.00 -0.55
CA LEU A 40 8.01 -6.41 -1.95
C LEU A 40 8.93 -5.59 -2.86
N LEU A 41 8.99 -4.27 -2.64
CA LEU A 41 9.89 -3.39 -3.39
C LEU A 41 11.35 -3.80 -3.21
N ALA A 42 11.77 -4.03 -1.96
CA ALA A 42 13.13 -4.47 -1.64
C ALA A 42 13.43 -5.86 -2.25
N TYR A 43 12.53 -6.84 -2.05
CA TYR A 43 12.72 -8.18 -2.60
C TYR A 43 12.86 -8.19 -4.13
N LYS A 44 12.07 -7.35 -4.81
CA LYS A 44 12.14 -7.23 -6.27
C LYS A 44 13.19 -6.24 -6.78
N GLY A 45 13.88 -5.52 -5.91
CA GLY A 45 14.85 -4.47 -6.28
C GLY A 45 14.19 -3.34 -7.08
N LEU A 46 12.98 -2.93 -6.71
CA LEU A 46 12.21 -1.88 -7.37
C LEU A 46 12.35 -0.56 -6.62
N GLN A 47 12.37 0.55 -7.36
CA GLN A 47 12.28 1.90 -6.83
C GLN A 47 10.97 2.54 -7.26
N LEU A 48 10.25 3.17 -6.32
CA LEU A 48 9.06 3.92 -6.66
C LEU A 48 9.42 5.22 -7.39
N ASP A 49 8.67 5.51 -8.46
CA ASP A 49 8.60 6.83 -9.08
C ASP A 49 7.52 7.67 -8.40
N TYR A 50 6.40 7.03 -8.06
CA TYR A 50 5.20 7.67 -7.54
C TYR A 50 4.48 6.78 -6.55
N VAL A 51 3.78 7.42 -5.61
CA VAL A 51 2.61 6.86 -4.91
C VAL A 51 1.37 7.61 -5.39
N ILE A 52 0.30 6.89 -5.69
CA ILE A 52 -0.88 7.43 -6.37
C ILE A 52 -2.12 7.00 -5.61
N ASP A 53 -3.00 7.95 -5.26
CA ASP A 53 -4.38 7.64 -4.89
C ASP A 53 -5.29 7.98 -6.08
N THR A 54 -6.12 7.02 -6.49
CA THR A 54 -7.08 7.22 -7.59
C THR A 54 -8.20 8.16 -7.19
N HIS A 55 -8.46 8.32 -5.90
CA HIS A 55 -9.48 9.19 -5.32
C HIS A 55 -9.25 9.37 -3.81
N THR A 56 -9.96 10.28 -3.19
CA THR A 56 -9.95 10.41 -1.72
C THR A 56 -10.72 9.26 -1.09
N HIS A 57 -10.01 8.33 -0.47
CA HIS A 57 -10.58 7.12 0.16
C HIS A 57 -11.37 7.46 1.42
N ALA A 58 -12.53 6.80 1.60
CA ALA A 58 -13.39 6.94 2.77
C ALA A 58 -13.50 5.68 3.63
N ASP A 59 -12.84 4.59 3.25
CA ASP A 59 -12.94 3.25 3.85
C ASP A 59 -11.65 2.77 4.52
N HIS A 60 -10.51 3.32 4.11
CA HIS A 60 -9.19 3.04 4.70
C HIS A 60 -8.30 4.29 4.71
N ARG A 61 -7.32 4.32 5.62
CA ARG A 61 -6.26 5.33 5.61
C ARG A 61 -5.28 5.02 4.48
N THR A 62 -5.04 6.01 3.61
CA THR A 62 -4.02 5.85 2.58
C THR A 62 -2.62 5.80 3.18
N ALA A 63 -1.75 4.98 2.58
CA ALA A 63 -0.33 4.96 2.89
C ALA A 63 0.47 6.00 2.08
N CYS A 64 -0.14 6.74 1.17
CA CYS A 64 0.57 7.63 0.26
C CYS A 64 1.37 8.71 1.00
N PHE A 65 0.80 9.29 2.06
CA PHE A 65 1.50 10.31 2.86
C PHE A 65 2.72 9.74 3.59
N ASP A 66 2.57 8.56 4.20
CA ASP A 66 3.67 7.91 4.91
C ASP A 66 4.77 7.44 3.94
N LEU A 67 4.40 6.86 2.81
CA LEU A 67 5.35 6.41 1.78
C LEU A 67 6.08 7.57 1.12
N LYS A 68 5.40 8.70 0.88
CA LYS A 68 6.01 9.94 0.42
C LYS A 68 7.10 10.40 1.39
N GLU A 69 6.79 10.50 2.67
CA GLU A 69 7.74 10.93 3.70
C GLU A 69 8.89 9.93 3.87
N LEU A 70 8.59 8.62 3.85
CA LEU A 70 9.54 7.55 4.06
C LEU A 70 10.53 7.37 2.91
N LEU A 71 10.05 7.46 1.67
CA LEU A 71 10.83 7.12 0.48
C LEU A 71 11.27 8.36 -0.31
N GLY A 72 10.78 9.55 0.03
CA GLY A 72 11.04 10.78 -0.71
C GLY A 72 10.43 10.76 -2.12
N VAL A 73 9.35 10.01 -2.33
CA VAL A 73 8.67 9.90 -3.63
C VAL A 73 7.45 10.81 -3.68
N PRO A 74 7.12 11.41 -4.84
CA PRO A 74 5.97 12.29 -4.94
C PRO A 74 4.64 11.53 -4.82
N LEU A 75 3.70 12.13 -4.08
CA LEU A 75 2.29 11.76 -4.07
C LEU A 75 1.57 12.43 -5.24
N MET A 76 0.86 11.63 -6.01
CA MET A 76 0.03 12.08 -7.12
C MET A 76 -1.45 11.82 -6.86
N MET A 77 -2.28 12.82 -7.09
CA MET A 77 -3.74 12.74 -7.10
C MET A 77 -4.31 13.69 -8.17
N HIS A 78 -5.60 13.59 -8.44
CA HIS A 78 -6.25 14.57 -9.30
C HIS A 78 -6.23 15.97 -8.67
N ARG A 79 -6.22 17.04 -9.51
CA ARG A 79 -6.20 18.45 -9.04
C ARG A 79 -7.37 18.83 -8.11
N GLN A 80 -8.46 18.10 -8.13
CA GLN A 80 -9.60 18.33 -7.23
C GLN A 80 -9.49 17.60 -5.89
N ALA A 81 -8.42 16.85 -5.67
CA ALA A 81 -8.19 16.22 -4.37
C ALA A 81 -8.06 17.29 -3.28
N PRO A 82 -8.77 17.16 -2.16
CA PRO A 82 -8.75 18.15 -1.08
C PRO A 82 -7.45 18.12 -0.28
N ALA A 83 -6.65 17.07 -0.41
CA ALA A 83 -5.44 16.87 0.38
C ALA A 83 -4.35 17.91 0.07
N PRO A 84 -3.85 18.67 1.07
CA PRO A 84 -2.92 19.79 0.84
C PRO A 84 -1.47 19.36 0.56
N LYS A 85 -1.14 18.09 0.77
CA LYS A 85 0.24 17.56 0.62
C LYS A 85 0.48 16.81 -0.69
N VAL A 86 -0.41 16.93 -1.67
CA VAL A 86 -0.22 16.37 -3.01
C VAL A 86 0.91 17.13 -3.71
N ASP A 87 1.91 16.42 -4.24
CA ASP A 87 3.06 17.03 -4.92
C ASP A 87 2.78 17.30 -6.39
N LEU A 88 2.11 16.35 -7.04
CA LEU A 88 1.81 16.41 -8.46
C LEU A 88 0.32 16.21 -8.69
N HIS A 89 -0.32 17.22 -9.23
CA HIS A 89 -1.73 17.17 -9.61
C HIS A 89 -1.88 16.64 -11.02
N MET A 90 -2.70 15.59 -11.15
CA MET A 90 -2.99 14.97 -12.45
C MET A 90 -4.25 15.58 -13.08
N GLU A 91 -4.23 15.70 -14.42
CA GLU A 91 -5.37 16.13 -15.21
C GLU A 91 -5.73 15.11 -16.29
N ASP A 92 -6.93 15.26 -16.85
CA ASP A 92 -7.44 14.37 -17.89
C ASP A 92 -6.54 14.34 -19.13
N GLY A 93 -6.26 13.16 -19.63
CA GLY A 93 -5.45 12.93 -20.83
C GLY A 93 -3.94 13.00 -20.62
N GLU A 94 -3.46 13.41 -19.46
CA GLU A 94 -2.03 13.39 -19.14
C GLU A 94 -1.47 11.97 -19.12
N SER A 95 -0.17 11.85 -19.31
CA SER A 95 0.54 10.57 -19.22
C SER A 95 1.71 10.68 -18.27
N LEU A 96 1.72 9.84 -17.24
CA LEU A 96 2.88 9.70 -16.38
C LEU A 96 3.74 8.50 -16.80
N MET A 97 5.04 8.62 -16.59
CA MET A 97 6.00 7.60 -16.98
C MET A 97 6.49 6.83 -15.75
N VAL A 98 6.23 5.53 -15.70
CA VAL A 98 6.84 4.61 -14.73
C VAL A 98 7.99 3.89 -15.42
N GLY A 99 9.17 4.44 -15.31
CA GLY A 99 10.29 4.04 -16.15
C GLY A 99 9.99 4.25 -17.64
N LYS A 100 9.81 3.18 -18.41
CA LYS A 100 9.43 3.22 -19.83
C LYS A 100 7.94 2.94 -20.10
N LEU A 101 7.16 2.69 -19.06
CA LEU A 101 5.74 2.43 -19.16
C LEU A 101 4.96 3.74 -19.06
N ALA A 102 4.17 4.06 -20.07
CA ALA A 102 3.26 5.19 -20.05
C ALA A 102 1.93 4.79 -19.39
N MET A 103 1.48 5.55 -18.41
CA MET A 103 0.16 5.43 -17.78
C MET A 103 -0.64 6.70 -18.10
N LYS A 104 -1.73 6.54 -18.85
CA LYS A 104 -2.61 7.65 -19.21
C LYS A 104 -3.66 7.87 -18.11
N VAL A 105 -3.80 9.11 -17.70
CA VAL A 105 -4.82 9.55 -16.74
C VAL A 105 -6.15 9.80 -17.49
N LEU A 106 -7.22 9.23 -16.98
CA LEU A 106 -8.59 9.50 -17.40
C LEU A 106 -9.30 10.11 -16.17
N TYR A 107 -9.72 11.34 -16.27
CA TYR A 107 -10.54 11.97 -15.22
C TYR A 107 -11.94 11.37 -15.26
N THR A 108 -12.30 10.64 -14.24
CA THR A 108 -13.54 9.87 -14.13
C THR A 108 -14.28 10.22 -12.82
N PRO A 109 -14.79 11.46 -12.69
CA PRO A 109 -15.54 11.87 -11.49
C PRO A 109 -16.85 11.11 -11.35
N GLY A 110 -17.37 11.09 -10.12
CA GLY A 110 -18.69 10.55 -9.81
C GLY A 110 -18.76 9.85 -8.48
N HIS A 111 -17.91 8.86 -8.20
CA HIS A 111 -17.76 8.31 -6.84
C HIS A 111 -17.24 9.40 -5.87
N THR A 112 -16.19 10.09 -6.27
CA THR A 112 -15.72 11.34 -5.68
C THR A 112 -15.41 12.36 -6.76
N PRO A 113 -15.32 13.68 -6.45
CA PRO A 113 -14.97 14.71 -7.45
C PRO A 113 -13.55 14.54 -8.01
N ASP A 114 -12.65 13.96 -7.27
CA ASP A 114 -11.24 13.76 -7.62
C ASP A 114 -10.94 12.39 -8.23
N SER A 115 -11.96 11.58 -8.50
CA SER A 115 -11.75 10.22 -9.04
C SER A 115 -11.10 10.24 -10.43
N ILE A 116 -10.08 9.40 -10.58
CA ILE A 116 -9.39 9.11 -11.86
C ILE A 116 -9.32 7.63 -12.14
N SER A 117 -9.11 7.31 -13.40
CA SER A 117 -8.73 5.97 -13.84
C SER A 117 -7.36 6.03 -14.55
N LEU A 118 -6.58 4.95 -14.44
CA LEU A 118 -5.22 4.88 -15.01
C LEU A 118 -5.16 3.78 -16.06
N LEU A 119 -4.97 4.19 -17.32
CA LEU A 119 -4.90 3.28 -18.48
C LEU A 119 -3.46 3.01 -18.87
N PHE A 120 -3.07 1.74 -18.96
CA PHE A 120 -1.75 1.31 -19.41
C PHE A 120 -1.79 -0.13 -19.94
N ASP A 121 -1.06 -0.40 -20.98
CA ASP A 121 -0.81 -1.76 -21.52
C ASP A 121 -2.06 -2.67 -21.53
N GLY A 122 -3.16 -2.18 -22.11
CA GLY A 122 -4.42 -2.93 -22.21
C GLY A 122 -5.15 -3.16 -20.86
N ARG A 123 -4.80 -2.41 -19.82
CA ARG A 123 -5.39 -2.46 -18.47
C ARG A 123 -5.85 -1.08 -18.04
N VAL A 124 -6.92 -1.03 -17.27
CA VAL A 124 -7.38 0.20 -16.62
C VAL A 124 -7.64 -0.04 -15.14
N LEU A 125 -6.98 0.75 -14.28
CA LEU A 125 -7.32 0.83 -12.86
C LEU A 125 -8.45 1.86 -12.74
N THR A 126 -9.61 1.45 -12.26
CA THR A 126 -10.83 2.29 -12.30
C THR A 126 -11.18 2.94 -10.96
N GLY A 127 -10.31 2.79 -9.96
CA GLY A 127 -10.64 3.22 -8.61
C GLY A 127 -11.98 2.62 -8.18
N ASP A 128 -12.81 3.44 -7.56
CA ASP A 128 -14.19 3.06 -7.19
C ASP A 128 -15.26 3.56 -8.18
N ASN A 129 -14.87 3.99 -9.37
CA ASN A 129 -15.87 4.44 -10.33
C ASN A 129 -16.59 3.25 -10.99
N LEU A 130 -15.87 2.37 -11.67
CA LEU A 130 -16.38 1.13 -12.25
C LEU A 130 -15.85 -0.08 -11.47
N LEU A 131 -16.74 -0.85 -10.85
CA LEU A 131 -16.47 -2.10 -10.16
C LEU A 131 -16.86 -3.30 -11.02
N ILE A 132 -16.41 -4.50 -10.64
CA ILE A 132 -16.84 -5.73 -11.33
C ILE A 132 -18.30 -6.01 -11.02
N ARG A 133 -19.15 -5.95 -12.04
CA ARG A 133 -20.62 -6.09 -11.93
C ARG A 133 -21.26 -5.08 -10.98
N GLY A 134 -20.72 -3.87 -10.95
CA GLY A 134 -21.21 -2.77 -10.12
C GLY A 134 -20.52 -1.46 -10.40
N THR A 135 -20.81 -0.46 -9.58
CA THR A 135 -20.15 0.84 -9.57
C THR A 135 -19.96 1.28 -8.12
N GLY A 136 -19.03 2.18 -7.86
CA GLY A 136 -18.91 2.79 -6.54
C GLY A 136 -20.18 3.54 -6.15
N ARG A 137 -20.35 3.75 -4.85
CA ARG A 137 -21.45 4.57 -4.33
C ARG A 137 -21.21 6.05 -4.63
N THR A 138 -22.28 6.85 -4.65
CA THR A 138 -22.22 8.29 -4.95
C THR A 138 -22.94 9.15 -3.91
N ASP A 139 -23.30 8.56 -2.78
CA ASP A 139 -24.03 9.20 -1.68
C ASP A 139 -23.12 9.84 -0.63
N PHE A 140 -21.82 9.96 -0.91
CA PHE A 140 -20.89 10.75 -0.10
C PHE A 140 -20.87 12.23 -0.54
N ALA A 141 -20.34 13.09 0.32
CA ALA A 141 -20.16 14.50 0.00
C ALA A 141 -19.34 14.67 -1.29
N GLY A 142 -19.92 15.29 -2.30
CA GLY A 142 -19.31 15.50 -3.60
C GLY A 142 -19.51 14.36 -4.60
N GLY A 143 -20.14 13.24 -4.21
CA GLY A 143 -20.53 12.18 -5.14
C GLY A 143 -21.64 12.64 -6.09
N ASP A 144 -21.56 12.23 -7.36
CA ASP A 144 -22.52 12.58 -8.42
C ASP A 144 -22.77 11.35 -9.33
N PRO A 145 -23.96 10.74 -9.25
CA PRO A 145 -24.28 9.58 -10.06
C PRO A 145 -24.38 9.91 -11.56
N GLY A 146 -24.75 11.14 -11.93
CA GLY A 146 -24.78 11.57 -13.32
C GLY A 146 -23.36 11.68 -13.90
N ALA A 147 -22.47 12.35 -13.20
CA ALA A 147 -21.03 12.41 -13.59
C ALA A 147 -20.40 11.02 -13.63
N GLN A 148 -20.78 10.10 -12.72
CA GLN A 148 -20.31 8.72 -12.74
C GLN A 148 -20.76 7.96 -13.99
N TYR A 149 -22.03 8.09 -14.35
CA TYR A 149 -22.57 7.49 -15.57
C TYR A 149 -21.83 8.00 -16.81
N ASP A 150 -21.67 9.32 -16.92
CA ASP A 150 -20.98 9.95 -18.05
C ASP A 150 -19.51 9.49 -18.11
N SER A 151 -18.80 9.47 -16.97
CA SER A 151 -17.44 8.97 -16.88
C SER A 151 -17.28 7.51 -17.34
N ILE A 152 -18.22 6.66 -16.96
CA ILE A 152 -18.18 5.25 -17.35
C ILE A 152 -18.52 5.07 -18.82
N THR A 153 -19.62 5.67 -19.29
CA THR A 153 -20.13 5.43 -20.63
C THR A 153 -19.34 6.13 -21.73
N GLU A 154 -18.87 7.37 -21.46
CA GLU A 154 -18.16 8.16 -22.46
C GLU A 154 -16.65 7.92 -22.47
N LYS A 155 -16.05 7.60 -21.32
CA LYS A 155 -14.60 7.40 -21.24
C LYS A 155 -14.18 5.94 -21.08
N LEU A 156 -14.71 5.22 -20.07
CA LEU A 156 -14.30 3.84 -19.85
C LEU A 156 -14.86 2.90 -20.92
N PHE A 157 -16.13 3.03 -21.25
CA PHE A 157 -16.73 2.21 -22.30
C PHE A 157 -16.32 2.59 -23.73
N ALA A 158 -15.63 3.73 -23.92
CA ALA A 158 -14.97 4.04 -25.17
C ALA A 158 -13.65 3.25 -25.37
N LEU A 159 -13.11 2.63 -24.33
CA LEU A 159 -11.94 1.77 -24.44
C LEU A 159 -12.28 0.47 -25.19
N PRO A 160 -11.28 -0.19 -25.80
CA PRO A 160 -11.46 -1.50 -26.43
C PRO A 160 -12.06 -2.54 -25.46
N ASP A 161 -12.93 -3.40 -25.96
CA ASP A 161 -13.66 -4.39 -25.16
C ASP A 161 -12.73 -5.38 -24.41
N GLU A 162 -11.56 -5.65 -24.96
CA GLU A 162 -10.52 -6.49 -24.35
C GLU A 162 -9.73 -5.80 -23.24
N THR A 163 -9.87 -4.49 -23.02
CA THR A 163 -9.20 -3.78 -21.94
C THR A 163 -9.63 -4.36 -20.59
N LEU A 164 -8.67 -4.83 -19.82
CA LEU A 164 -8.93 -5.43 -18.51
C LEU A 164 -9.20 -4.34 -17.46
N VAL A 165 -10.24 -4.55 -16.67
CA VAL A 165 -10.72 -3.63 -15.62
C VAL A 165 -10.25 -4.13 -14.25
N PHE A 166 -9.54 -3.29 -13.52
CA PHE A 166 -9.05 -3.55 -12.17
C PHE A 166 -9.56 -2.44 -11.22
N PRO A 167 -10.62 -2.70 -10.44
CA PRO A 167 -11.18 -1.72 -9.52
C PRO A 167 -10.41 -1.65 -8.19
N ALA A 168 -10.58 -0.56 -7.42
CA ALA A 168 -10.01 -0.47 -6.07
C ALA A 168 -10.74 -1.36 -5.05
N HIS A 169 -11.94 -1.82 -5.35
CA HIS A 169 -12.69 -2.74 -4.49
C HIS A 169 -13.28 -3.93 -5.25
N ASP A 170 -13.28 -5.10 -4.60
CA ASP A 170 -14.12 -6.23 -4.96
C ASP A 170 -14.56 -6.98 -3.70
N TYR A 171 -15.86 -7.27 -3.60
CA TYR A 171 -16.47 -7.93 -2.44
C TYR A 171 -16.85 -9.39 -2.72
N ARG A 172 -16.52 -9.92 -3.90
CA ARG A 172 -16.94 -11.25 -4.39
C ARG A 172 -15.77 -12.17 -4.70
N GLY A 173 -14.53 -11.71 -4.53
CA GLY A 173 -13.33 -12.49 -4.78
C GLY A 173 -12.87 -12.49 -6.24
N ASN A 174 -13.40 -11.57 -7.08
CA ASN A 174 -12.91 -11.43 -8.44
C ASN A 174 -11.58 -10.65 -8.46
N THR A 175 -10.73 -10.98 -9.42
CA THR A 175 -9.46 -10.26 -9.63
C THR A 175 -9.63 -9.12 -10.62
N HIS A 176 -10.29 -9.36 -11.75
CA HIS A 176 -10.52 -8.40 -12.82
C HIS A 176 -11.77 -8.76 -13.64
N SER A 177 -12.17 -7.84 -14.47
CA SER A 177 -13.16 -7.99 -15.53
C SER A 177 -12.58 -7.43 -16.84
N SER A 178 -13.41 -7.21 -17.84
CA SER A 178 -13.06 -6.44 -19.04
C SER A 178 -14.12 -5.38 -19.36
N ILE A 179 -13.75 -4.38 -20.14
CA ILE A 179 -14.69 -3.36 -20.61
C ILE A 179 -15.88 -4.01 -21.33
N GLY A 180 -15.61 -4.98 -22.20
CA GLY A 180 -16.67 -5.68 -22.92
C GLY A 180 -17.59 -6.51 -22.01
N GLU A 181 -17.05 -7.08 -20.94
CA GLU A 181 -17.88 -7.77 -19.94
C GLU A 181 -18.75 -6.80 -19.15
N GLU A 182 -18.20 -5.66 -18.69
CA GLU A 182 -18.96 -4.68 -17.94
C GLU A 182 -20.06 -4.03 -18.81
N LYS A 183 -19.80 -3.76 -20.10
CA LYS A 183 -20.83 -3.33 -21.05
C LYS A 183 -22.00 -4.30 -21.16
N ARG A 184 -21.76 -5.61 -21.11
CA ARG A 184 -22.78 -6.66 -21.31
C ARG A 184 -23.44 -7.16 -20.04
N LEU A 185 -22.76 -7.09 -18.91
CA LEU A 185 -23.15 -7.85 -17.72
C LEU A 185 -23.26 -6.98 -16.44
N ASN A 186 -22.89 -5.69 -16.49
CA ASN A 186 -22.99 -4.84 -15.30
C ASN A 186 -24.48 -4.48 -15.05
N PRO A 187 -25.09 -4.97 -13.94
CA PRO A 187 -26.52 -4.83 -13.72
C PRO A 187 -26.99 -3.39 -13.47
N ARG A 188 -26.04 -2.47 -13.17
CA ARG A 188 -26.35 -1.05 -12.98
C ARG A 188 -26.32 -0.24 -14.28
N LEU A 189 -25.67 -0.78 -15.32
CA LEU A 189 -25.38 -0.04 -16.56
C LEU A 189 -26.05 -0.62 -17.79
N VAL A 190 -26.20 -1.96 -17.86
CA VAL A 190 -26.73 -2.64 -19.05
C VAL A 190 -28.15 -2.21 -19.34
N GLY A 191 -28.34 -1.58 -20.52
CA GLY A 191 -29.66 -1.13 -21.01
C GLY A 191 -30.28 0.01 -20.20
N LYS A 192 -29.47 0.70 -19.37
CA LYS A 192 -29.94 1.83 -18.56
C LYS A 192 -29.65 3.14 -19.23
N THR A 193 -30.62 4.05 -19.17
CA THR A 193 -30.39 5.46 -19.47
C THR A 193 -29.67 6.14 -18.30
N ARG A 194 -29.18 7.34 -18.53
CA ARG A 194 -28.55 8.16 -17.49
C ARG A 194 -29.50 8.41 -16.32
N GLU A 195 -30.74 8.72 -16.59
CA GLU A 195 -31.79 8.99 -15.59
C GLU A 195 -32.13 7.76 -14.77
N GLU A 196 -32.26 6.59 -15.40
CA GLU A 196 -32.48 5.31 -14.73
C GLU A 196 -31.32 4.95 -13.84
N TYR A 197 -30.08 5.21 -14.29
CA TYR A 197 -28.88 4.98 -13.47
C TYR A 197 -28.86 5.88 -12.22
N ILE A 198 -29.15 7.18 -12.40
CA ILE A 198 -29.25 8.14 -11.29
C ILE A 198 -30.29 7.67 -10.26
N GLU A 199 -31.46 7.23 -10.73
CA GLU A 199 -32.52 6.72 -9.86
C GLU A 199 -32.07 5.47 -9.08
N ILE A 200 -31.41 4.53 -9.75
CA ILE A 200 -30.82 3.34 -9.10
C ILE A 200 -29.82 3.76 -8.00
N MET A 201 -28.91 4.67 -8.31
CA MET A 201 -27.87 5.07 -7.38
C MET A 201 -28.40 5.84 -6.17
N ASN A 202 -29.40 6.72 -6.36
CA ASN A 202 -30.07 7.47 -5.29
C ASN A 202 -30.90 6.58 -4.37
N ASN A 203 -31.34 5.42 -4.85
CA ASN A 203 -32.11 4.44 -4.07
C ASN A 203 -31.26 3.35 -3.42
N LEU A 204 -29.93 3.36 -3.60
CA LEU A 204 -29.04 2.40 -2.96
C LEU A 204 -28.98 2.64 -1.44
N LYS A 205 -29.47 1.66 -0.68
CA LYS A 205 -29.38 1.66 0.78
C LYS A 205 -28.16 0.88 1.23
N LEU A 206 -26.99 1.50 1.14
CA LEU A 206 -25.72 0.89 1.57
C LEU A 206 -25.39 1.35 2.99
N ALA A 207 -24.92 0.43 3.85
CA ALA A 207 -24.33 0.80 5.12
C ALA A 207 -23.14 1.74 4.90
N LEU A 208 -22.94 2.70 5.79
CA LEU A 208 -21.71 3.52 5.75
C LEU A 208 -20.49 2.65 6.04
N PRO A 209 -19.33 2.97 5.46
CA PRO A 209 -18.07 2.33 5.86
C PRO A 209 -17.86 2.47 7.37
N ASP A 210 -17.49 1.37 8.02
CA ASP A 210 -17.37 1.29 9.50
C ASP A 210 -16.45 2.36 10.10
N LYS A 211 -15.46 2.83 9.33
CA LYS A 211 -14.41 3.78 9.78
C LYS A 211 -14.47 5.14 9.09
N ILE A 212 -15.55 5.50 8.43
CA ILE A 212 -15.62 6.71 7.58
C ILE A 212 -15.17 7.99 8.31
N GLN A 213 -15.58 8.17 9.58
CA GLN A 213 -15.23 9.36 10.36
C GLN A 213 -13.75 9.38 10.78
N GLU A 214 -13.16 8.21 11.00
CA GLU A 214 -11.75 8.06 11.39
C GLU A 214 -10.78 8.19 10.22
N VAL A 215 -11.26 7.95 9.00
CA VAL A 215 -10.43 7.79 7.80
C VAL A 215 -10.51 9.00 6.88
N LEU A 216 -11.71 9.52 6.64
CA LEU A 216 -11.93 10.55 5.62
C LEU A 216 -11.21 11.86 5.96
N GLN A 217 -11.29 12.33 7.20
CA GLN A 217 -10.63 13.57 7.61
C GLN A 217 -9.11 13.49 7.47
N PRO A 218 -8.39 12.47 7.99
CA PRO A 218 -6.96 12.32 7.75
C PRO A 218 -6.58 12.29 6.27
N ASN A 219 -7.33 11.57 5.44
CA ASN A 219 -7.04 11.51 4.00
C ASN A 219 -7.25 12.86 3.29
N GLN A 220 -8.24 13.65 3.72
CA GLN A 220 -8.50 14.98 3.16
C GLN A 220 -7.54 16.06 3.66
N THR A 221 -7.05 15.95 4.89
CA THR A 221 -6.24 17.01 5.52
C THR A 221 -4.77 16.68 5.62
N ALA A 222 -4.39 15.42 5.34
CA ALA A 222 -3.05 14.88 5.57
C ALA A 222 -2.55 15.12 7.01
N LEU A 223 -3.47 15.26 7.96
CA LEU A 223 -3.17 15.37 9.39
C LEU A 223 -3.26 13.97 10.00
N ASP A 224 -2.26 13.62 10.76
CA ASP A 224 -2.19 12.38 11.52
C ASP A 224 -1.73 12.69 12.94
N ASP A 225 -2.59 12.40 13.92
CA ASP A 225 -2.25 12.54 15.35
C ASP A 225 -1.38 11.35 15.84
N ASP A 226 -1.41 10.22 15.13
CA ASP A 226 -0.60 9.05 15.42
C ASP A 226 0.66 9.03 14.55
N ARG A 227 1.59 9.94 14.78
CA ARG A 227 2.88 9.96 14.07
C ARG A 227 3.70 8.73 14.44
N ILE A 228 3.61 7.68 13.64
CA ILE A 228 4.69 6.71 13.56
C ILE A 228 5.81 7.43 12.81
N SER A 229 6.89 7.77 13.53
CA SER A 229 8.08 8.34 12.91
C SER A 229 8.78 7.22 12.13
N PHE A 230 8.55 7.17 10.83
CA PHE A 230 9.30 6.25 9.95
C PHE A 230 10.68 6.83 9.64
N PRO A 231 11.73 6.01 9.64
CA PRO A 231 13.06 6.45 9.25
C PRO A 231 13.11 6.81 7.77
N SER A 232 13.90 7.81 7.42
CA SER A 232 14.15 8.18 6.02
C SER A 232 14.90 7.07 5.27
N LEU A 233 14.84 7.08 3.93
CA LEU A 233 15.60 6.14 3.10
C LEU A 233 17.12 6.19 3.39
N ALA A 234 17.65 7.38 3.68
CA ALA A 234 19.04 7.56 4.07
C ALA A 234 19.37 6.83 5.37
N GLN A 235 18.47 6.86 6.35
CA GLN A 235 18.61 6.11 7.61
C GLN A 235 18.49 4.60 7.40
N LEU A 236 17.55 4.16 6.55
CA LEU A 236 17.41 2.73 6.19
C LEU A 236 18.68 2.18 5.52
N ASN A 237 19.31 2.98 4.64
CA ASN A 237 20.55 2.59 3.96
C ASN A 237 21.77 2.53 4.89
N GLN A 238 21.72 3.14 6.07
CA GLN A 238 22.78 3.07 7.09
C GLN A 238 22.66 1.85 7.98
N VAL A 239 21.54 1.14 7.96
CA VAL A 239 21.33 -0.06 8.80
C VAL A 239 22.23 -1.18 8.35
N HIS A 240 23.10 -1.63 9.25
CA HIS A 240 23.96 -2.77 9.01
C HIS A 240 23.15 -4.06 8.78
N GLN A 241 23.47 -4.79 7.72
CA GLN A 241 22.77 -6.02 7.33
C GLN A 241 23.60 -7.24 7.76
N LEU A 242 23.04 -8.08 8.61
CA LEU A 242 23.63 -9.37 9.02
C LEU A 242 22.98 -10.52 8.26
N THR A 243 23.76 -11.40 7.72
CA THR A 243 23.26 -12.69 7.20
C THR A 243 22.92 -13.65 8.36
N PRO A 244 22.09 -14.69 8.15
CA PRO A 244 21.83 -15.72 9.16
C PRO A 244 23.10 -16.37 9.70
N HIS A 245 24.09 -16.63 8.85
CA HIS A 245 25.37 -17.22 9.25
C HIS A 245 26.17 -16.29 10.20
N GLU A 246 26.24 -14.99 9.89
CA GLU A 246 26.92 -14.01 10.75
C GLU A 246 26.21 -13.86 12.09
N LEU A 247 24.86 -13.83 12.08
CA LEU A 247 24.09 -13.80 13.33
C LEU A 247 24.34 -15.05 14.17
N GLN A 248 24.32 -16.24 13.57
CA GLN A 248 24.59 -17.48 14.27
C GLN A 248 25.98 -17.45 14.94
N ALA A 249 27.00 -16.92 14.26
CA ALA A 249 28.35 -16.77 14.84
C ALA A 249 28.35 -15.80 16.04
N LEU A 250 27.59 -14.69 15.96
CA LEU A 250 27.45 -13.73 17.06
C LEU A 250 26.75 -14.33 18.29
N LEU A 251 25.75 -15.19 18.06
CA LEU A 251 25.04 -15.86 19.16
C LEU A 251 25.92 -16.85 19.98
N LEU A 252 26.98 -17.32 19.38
CA LEU A 252 27.96 -18.21 20.05
C LEU A 252 29.02 -17.45 20.83
N THR A 253 29.01 -16.12 20.82
CA THR A 253 30.00 -15.30 21.57
C THR A 253 29.62 -15.18 23.07
N PRO A 254 30.56 -14.82 23.96
CA PRO A 254 30.26 -14.60 25.38
C PRO A 254 29.32 -13.44 25.67
N ALA A 255 29.10 -12.52 24.70
CA ALA A 255 28.20 -11.36 24.80
C ALA A 255 27.31 -11.29 23.56
N PRO A 256 26.32 -12.17 23.44
CA PRO A 256 25.42 -12.18 22.28
C PRO A 256 24.58 -10.91 22.22
N PRO A 257 24.17 -10.49 21.02
CA PRO A 257 23.28 -9.35 20.83
C PRO A 257 21.89 -9.63 21.42
N LEU A 258 21.15 -8.56 21.73
CA LEU A 258 19.71 -8.64 21.94
C LEU A 258 19.05 -8.98 20.60
N LEU A 259 18.23 -10.02 20.57
CA LEU A 259 17.37 -10.36 19.46
C LEU A 259 16.01 -9.70 19.65
N LEU A 260 15.65 -8.79 18.74
CA LEU A 260 14.39 -8.07 18.78
C LEU A 260 13.53 -8.50 17.59
N ASP A 261 12.55 -9.37 17.85
CA ASP A 261 11.54 -9.73 16.84
C ASP A 261 10.44 -8.67 16.79
N VAL A 262 10.21 -8.11 15.61
CA VAL A 262 9.24 -7.03 15.41
C VAL A 262 8.00 -7.47 14.63
N ARG A 263 7.77 -8.76 14.56
CA ARG A 263 6.56 -9.36 13.99
C ARG A 263 5.37 -9.23 14.95
N GLU A 264 4.18 -9.57 14.46
CA GLU A 264 3.02 -9.72 15.32
C GLU A 264 3.09 -11.03 16.12
N GLU A 265 2.34 -11.12 17.22
CA GLU A 265 2.37 -12.25 18.16
C GLU A 265 2.01 -13.57 17.47
N GLU A 266 1.04 -13.55 16.56
CA GLU A 266 0.62 -14.73 15.78
C GLU A 266 1.71 -15.22 14.82
N GLU A 267 2.55 -14.32 14.31
CA GLU A 267 3.71 -14.69 13.47
C GLU A 267 4.85 -15.28 14.30
N PHE A 268 5.04 -14.75 15.51
CA PHE A 268 6.10 -15.16 16.43
C PHE A 268 5.91 -16.61 16.91
N HIS A 269 4.67 -16.96 17.24
CA HIS A 269 4.27 -18.32 17.64
C HIS A 269 3.77 -19.17 16.47
N GLY A 270 3.84 -18.66 15.24
CA GLY A 270 3.34 -19.32 14.04
C GLY A 270 4.30 -20.38 13.46
N GLU A 271 4.03 -20.77 12.24
CA GLU A 271 4.72 -21.86 11.51
C GLU A 271 6.26 -21.64 11.40
N LEU A 272 6.71 -20.39 11.27
CA LEU A 272 8.13 -20.06 11.18
C LEU A 272 8.84 -20.13 12.53
N GLY A 273 8.10 -20.13 13.66
CA GLY A 273 8.70 -20.02 14.98
C GLY A 273 9.45 -18.69 15.16
N HIS A 274 10.37 -18.65 16.12
CA HIS A 274 11.25 -17.52 16.38
C HIS A 274 12.65 -17.98 16.77
N ILE A 275 13.63 -17.09 16.68
CA ILE A 275 15.01 -17.40 17.13
C ILE A 275 15.01 -17.49 18.66
N PRO A 276 15.62 -18.52 19.26
CA PRO A 276 15.66 -18.68 20.71
C PRO A 276 16.14 -17.42 21.46
N ASN A 277 15.50 -17.10 22.57
CA ASN A 277 15.74 -15.90 23.39
C ASN A 277 15.43 -14.56 22.69
N SER A 278 14.65 -14.56 21.60
CA SER A 278 14.17 -13.32 21.00
C SER A 278 13.13 -12.65 21.89
N ARG A 279 13.23 -11.32 21.99
CA ARG A 279 12.23 -10.46 22.62
C ARG A 279 11.26 -9.95 21.57
N LEU A 280 9.98 -10.14 21.79
CA LEU A 280 8.92 -9.66 20.89
C LEU A 280 8.50 -8.24 21.27
N ILE A 281 8.65 -7.30 20.33
CA ILE A 281 8.00 -5.97 20.35
C ILE A 281 7.53 -5.68 18.94
N PRO A 282 6.24 -5.82 18.63
CA PRO A 282 5.71 -5.52 17.30
C PRO A 282 6.11 -4.13 16.80
N LEU A 283 6.43 -4.01 15.50
CA LEU A 283 6.96 -2.78 14.91
C LEU A 283 6.10 -1.55 15.24
N LYS A 284 4.79 -1.69 15.18
CA LYS A 284 3.83 -0.62 15.50
C LYS A 284 3.89 -0.13 16.96
N GLN A 285 4.42 -0.94 17.87
CA GLN A 285 4.58 -0.62 19.29
C GLN A 285 5.99 -0.16 19.63
N LEU A 286 6.96 -0.31 18.71
CA LEU A 286 8.38 -0.16 18.99
C LEU A 286 8.73 1.24 19.52
N SER A 287 8.23 2.30 18.87
CA SER A 287 8.52 3.68 19.30
C SER A 287 8.03 3.96 20.73
N ALA A 288 6.85 3.47 21.09
CA ALA A 288 6.28 3.64 22.43
C ALA A 288 6.98 2.76 23.49
N ARG A 289 7.46 1.57 23.09
CA ARG A 289 8.06 0.59 23.98
C ARG A 289 9.58 0.58 23.96
N ALA A 290 10.23 1.48 23.19
CA ALA A 290 11.70 1.55 23.11
C ALA A 290 12.36 1.83 24.46
N VAL A 291 11.65 2.47 25.39
CA VAL A 291 12.10 2.66 26.79
C VAL A 291 12.44 1.33 27.48
N GLU A 292 11.77 0.24 27.13
CA GLU A 292 12.07 -1.09 27.65
C GLU A 292 13.46 -1.60 27.23
N LEU A 293 14.05 -0.99 26.22
CA LEU A 293 15.34 -1.35 25.63
C LEU A 293 16.49 -0.39 26.04
N GLU A 294 16.23 0.58 26.93
CA GLU A 294 17.24 1.59 27.35
C GLU A 294 18.59 1.00 27.76
N GLY A 295 18.59 -0.14 28.45
CA GLY A 295 19.82 -0.86 28.84
C GLY A 295 20.65 -1.44 27.68
N TRP A 296 20.15 -1.32 26.44
CA TRP A 296 20.77 -1.83 25.22
C TRP A 296 21.20 -0.72 24.24
N LYS A 297 21.09 0.56 24.61
CA LYS A 297 21.44 1.67 23.70
C LYS A 297 22.86 1.58 23.15
N ASP A 298 23.81 1.18 23.98
CA ASP A 298 25.23 1.08 23.62
C ASP A 298 25.69 -0.37 23.41
N LYS A 299 24.76 -1.31 23.27
CA LYS A 299 25.02 -2.73 23.08
C LYS A 299 24.44 -3.23 21.78
N PRO A 300 24.95 -4.35 21.22
CA PRO A 300 24.45 -4.90 19.99
C PRO A 300 22.98 -5.33 20.09
N VAL A 301 22.15 -4.85 19.14
CA VAL A 301 20.75 -5.23 18.94
C VAL A 301 20.59 -5.71 17.51
N VAL A 302 19.94 -6.87 17.31
CA VAL A 302 19.61 -7.38 15.99
C VAL A 302 18.09 -7.44 15.85
N ALA A 303 17.56 -6.64 14.97
CA ALA A 303 16.14 -6.63 14.64
C ALA A 303 15.81 -7.76 13.66
N ILE A 304 14.69 -8.45 13.90
CA ILE A 304 14.25 -9.65 13.18
C ILE A 304 12.80 -9.44 12.74
N CYS A 305 12.49 -9.84 11.50
CA CYS A 305 11.10 -9.98 11.06
C CYS A 305 10.96 -11.18 10.10
N ARG A 306 9.86 -11.28 9.38
CA ARG A 306 9.63 -12.39 8.46
C ARG A 306 10.66 -12.45 7.33
N ALA A 307 10.95 -11.32 6.65
CA ALA A 307 11.77 -11.24 5.42
C ALA A 307 12.83 -10.12 5.45
N GLY A 308 13.14 -9.54 6.60
CA GLY A 308 14.21 -8.56 6.78
C GLY A 308 13.83 -7.09 6.53
N VAL A 309 12.60 -6.75 6.18
CA VAL A 309 12.22 -5.36 5.85
C VAL A 309 11.64 -4.60 7.03
N ARG A 310 10.63 -5.13 7.71
CA ARG A 310 10.12 -4.53 8.96
C ARG A 310 11.24 -4.33 10.00
N SER A 311 12.15 -5.28 10.06
CA SER A 311 13.33 -5.22 10.96
C SER A 311 14.35 -4.19 10.53
N ALA A 312 14.51 -3.90 9.22
CA ALA A 312 15.32 -2.77 8.77
C ALA A 312 14.71 -1.42 9.22
N THR A 313 13.40 -1.28 9.09
CA THR A 313 12.66 -0.12 9.62
C THR A 313 12.82 0.00 11.14
N ALA A 314 12.66 -1.10 11.87
CA ALA A 314 12.85 -1.13 13.33
C ALA A 314 14.28 -0.71 13.74
N ALA A 315 15.29 -1.22 13.03
CA ALA A 315 16.69 -0.86 13.27
C ALA A 315 16.92 0.65 13.05
N ALA A 316 16.38 1.22 11.98
CA ALA A 316 16.53 2.64 11.72
C ALA A 316 15.75 3.51 12.74
N ILE A 317 14.58 3.07 13.23
CA ILE A 317 13.87 3.73 14.34
C ILE A 317 14.75 3.73 15.61
N LEU A 318 15.33 2.59 15.97
CA LEU A 318 16.19 2.49 17.15
C LEU A 318 17.44 3.38 17.02
N ILE A 319 18.07 3.43 15.83
CA ILE A 319 19.19 4.35 15.55
C ILE A 319 18.74 5.80 15.76
N GLY A 320 17.57 6.18 15.24
CA GLY A 320 16.98 7.51 15.47
C GLY A 320 16.69 7.83 16.93
N LEU A 321 16.46 6.82 17.77
CA LEU A 321 16.27 6.93 19.23
C LEU A 321 17.59 6.87 20.01
N GLY A 322 18.75 6.85 19.32
CA GLY A 322 20.07 6.90 19.92
C GLY A 322 20.72 5.56 20.24
N PHE A 323 20.23 4.46 19.69
CA PHE A 323 20.92 3.16 19.77
C PHE A 323 22.11 3.14 18.81
N THR A 324 23.28 2.75 19.29
CA THR A 324 24.54 2.91 18.54
C THR A 324 24.96 1.66 17.74
N GLN A 325 24.45 0.48 18.09
CA GLN A 325 24.86 -0.80 17.50
C GLN A 325 23.65 -1.63 17.10
N VAL A 326 22.93 -1.18 16.06
CA VAL A 326 21.73 -1.87 15.60
C VAL A 326 21.95 -2.46 14.21
N SER A 327 21.57 -3.71 14.05
CA SER A 327 21.66 -4.44 12.79
C SER A 327 20.30 -5.05 12.41
N ASN A 328 20.13 -5.33 11.14
CA ASN A 328 18.98 -6.04 10.58
C ASN A 328 19.37 -7.46 10.19
N LEU A 329 18.56 -8.46 10.53
CA LEU A 329 18.68 -9.80 9.96
C LEU A 329 18.18 -9.80 8.51
N LYS A 330 19.12 -9.85 7.57
CA LYS A 330 18.83 -9.94 6.13
C LYS A 330 18.06 -11.23 5.84
N GLY A 331 16.96 -11.12 5.05
CA GLY A 331 16.09 -12.25 4.74
C GLY A 331 15.18 -12.70 5.90
N GLY A 332 15.45 -12.23 7.13
CA GLY A 332 14.62 -12.49 8.31
C GLY A 332 14.48 -13.98 8.67
N MET A 333 13.32 -14.32 9.26
CA MET A 333 13.01 -15.70 9.65
C MET A 333 12.89 -16.66 8.46
N LEU A 334 12.64 -16.19 7.24
CA LEU A 334 12.64 -17.05 6.06
C LEU A 334 14.03 -17.61 5.80
N ASP A 335 15.04 -16.75 5.63
CA ASP A 335 16.41 -17.18 5.37
C ASP A 335 17.01 -17.89 6.59
N TRP A 336 16.60 -17.54 7.81
CA TRP A 336 17.01 -18.24 9.04
C TRP A 336 16.54 -19.69 9.03
N LYS A 337 15.27 -19.93 8.71
CA LYS A 337 14.70 -21.28 8.64
C LYS A 337 15.27 -22.09 7.47
N ASP A 338 15.45 -21.45 6.30
CA ASP A 338 16.02 -22.11 5.11
C ASP A 338 17.48 -22.54 5.35
N GLY A 339 18.18 -21.87 6.25
CA GLY A 339 19.53 -22.25 6.69
C GLY A 339 19.58 -23.30 7.80
N ASP A 340 18.46 -23.90 8.20
CA ASP A 340 18.33 -24.90 9.27
C ASP A 340 18.89 -24.44 10.63
N TYR A 341 18.81 -23.12 10.93
CA TYR A 341 19.21 -22.60 12.23
C TYR A 341 18.16 -22.82 13.33
N PRO A 342 18.56 -22.84 14.63
CA PRO A 342 17.64 -23.14 15.72
C PRO A 342 16.44 -22.20 15.80
N ILE A 343 15.25 -22.77 16.03
CA ILE A 343 14.00 -22.03 16.25
C ILE A 343 13.26 -22.59 17.45
N ASP A 344 12.59 -21.71 18.21
CA ASP A 344 11.55 -22.02 19.19
C ASP A 344 10.15 -21.78 18.58
N ARG A 345 9.11 -22.40 19.18
CA ARG A 345 7.71 -22.28 18.73
C ARG A 345 6.79 -21.88 19.87
#